data_bae0dec841f40a5b61cddf36841789c2
#
_entry.id   bae0dec841f40a5b61cddf36841789c2
#
_cell.length_a   1.000
_cell.length_b   1.000
_cell.length_c   1.000
_cell.angle_alpha   90.00
_cell.angle_beta   90.00
_cell.angle_gamma   90.00
#
_symmetry.space_group_name_H-M   'P 1'
#
loop_
_entity.id
_entity.type
_entity.pdbx_description
1 polymer ?
#
loop_
_entity_poly.entity_id
_entity_poly.type
_entity_poly.pdbx_seq_one_letter_code
_entity_poly.pdbx_strand_id
1 'polypeptide(L)'
;MDRKAENGDKTAEEYKSYYETGYKTDVEKITIDGENGIMEFTKNGVAAKGTYEYKGYQIYDYESGSRGVRYFFEKTDGDDAAPKYVQFSDHGIAPGAAEHFHIYAGNDSFDALSEEMENCPTYYPAEMTGEEIREDMLEHEEKEYDEHVWLSLKNAEIICQSIADTLGEIDPENKDTYEANVVAYIEELAGLDVQYQDTVDTASRKTVLFGDRFPFRYMVDDYGLNYYAAFAGCSAESEASFETISFLTKKVDELQLPCILTIEGEQHKIAETIKANTQNQDQEILTMNSMQSVTSEDVQNGANYFSIMEENLNVLKQALN
;
A
#
# COMPACT_ATOMS: atom_id res chain seq x y z
N MET A 1 -2.85 24.39 8.04
CA MET A 1 -2.27 24.52 6.70
C MET A 1 -0.78 24.90 6.74
N ASP A 2 -0.37 25.87 7.58
CA ASP A 2 1.07 26.22 7.69
C ASP A 2 1.96 25.02 8.04
N ARG A 3 1.54 24.22 9.04
CA ARG A 3 2.28 23.00 9.44
C ARG A 3 2.36 21.93 8.34
N LYS A 4 1.32 21.82 7.48
CA LYS A 4 1.37 20.94 6.30
C LYS A 4 2.32 21.47 5.26
N ALA A 5 2.37 22.77 5.02
CA ALA A 5 3.27 23.40 4.07
C ALA A 5 4.76 23.30 4.48
N GLU A 6 5.05 23.13 5.77
CA GLU A 6 6.43 22.92 6.26
C GLU A 6 7.00 21.57 5.82
N ASN A 7 6.15 20.54 5.68
CA ASN A 7 6.55 19.16 5.40
C ASN A 7 6.08 18.66 4.02
N GLY A 8 5.18 19.37 3.36
CA GLY A 8 4.54 18.97 2.11
C GLY A 8 5.10 19.67 0.86
N ASP A 9 4.51 19.36 -0.29
CA ASP A 9 4.89 19.86 -1.62
C ASP A 9 4.12 21.10 -2.07
N LYS A 10 3.16 21.58 -1.25
CA LYS A 10 2.28 22.73 -1.55
C LYS A 10 2.43 23.84 -0.52
N THR A 11 2.08 25.06 -0.91
CA THR A 11 1.98 26.19 0.00
C THR A 11 0.76 26.04 0.94
N ALA A 12 0.77 26.72 2.07
CA ALA A 12 -0.37 26.73 3.00
C ALA A 12 -1.70 27.16 2.34
N GLU A 13 -1.64 28.06 1.34
CA GLU A 13 -2.80 28.56 0.59
C GLU A 13 -3.31 27.52 -0.43
N GLU A 14 -2.42 26.79 -1.07
CA GLU A 14 -2.78 25.69 -1.96
C GLU A 14 -3.39 24.53 -1.17
N TYR A 15 -2.83 24.15 -0.01
CA TYR A 15 -3.46 23.17 0.87
C TYR A 15 -4.84 23.63 1.35
N LYS A 16 -4.99 24.88 1.73
CA LYS A 16 -6.28 25.43 2.13
C LYS A 16 -7.32 25.31 1.02
N SER A 17 -6.95 25.70 -0.21
CA SER A 17 -7.83 25.60 -1.37
C SER A 17 -8.20 24.16 -1.70
N TYR A 18 -7.23 23.24 -1.59
CA TYR A 18 -7.44 21.80 -1.79
C TYR A 18 -8.49 21.24 -0.83
N TYR A 19 -8.35 21.51 0.48
CA TYR A 19 -9.32 21.02 1.47
C TYR A 19 -10.68 21.71 1.39
N GLU A 20 -10.72 23.04 1.14
CA GLU A 20 -11.98 23.75 0.97
C GLU A 20 -12.78 23.26 -0.24
N THR A 21 -12.09 22.77 -1.28
CA THR A 21 -12.73 22.17 -2.46
C THR A 21 -13.05 20.71 -2.23
N GLY A 22 -12.04 19.93 -1.83
CA GLY A 22 -12.13 18.47 -1.69
C GLY A 22 -13.13 18.02 -0.64
N TYR A 23 -13.16 18.68 0.53
CA TYR A 23 -14.04 18.27 1.65
C TYR A 23 -15.43 18.95 1.62
N LYS A 24 -15.70 19.75 0.60
CA LYS A 24 -16.97 20.47 0.49
C LYS A 24 -18.14 19.47 0.38
N THR A 25 -19.12 19.62 1.29
CA THR A 25 -20.38 18.88 1.28
C THR A 25 -21.50 19.75 1.81
N ASP A 26 -22.73 19.48 1.39
CA ASP A 26 -23.95 20.07 1.95
C ASP A 26 -24.62 19.15 3.00
N VAL A 27 -24.04 17.98 3.23
CA VAL A 27 -24.50 17.02 4.24
C VAL A 27 -23.70 17.23 5.53
N GLU A 28 -24.39 17.66 6.58
CA GLU A 28 -23.78 17.99 7.87
C GLU A 28 -23.51 16.78 8.74
N LYS A 29 -24.36 15.74 8.61
CA LYS A 29 -24.27 14.51 9.39
C LYS A 29 -24.86 13.35 8.64
N ILE A 30 -24.23 12.19 8.77
CA ILE A 30 -24.76 10.90 8.33
C ILE A 30 -24.82 9.97 9.52
N THR A 31 -25.97 9.33 9.75
CA THR A 31 -26.15 8.27 10.75
C THR A 31 -26.42 6.96 10.04
N ILE A 32 -25.65 5.92 10.32
CA ILE A 32 -25.72 4.62 9.66
C ILE A 32 -26.11 3.55 10.69
N ASP A 33 -27.21 2.84 10.41
CA ASP A 33 -27.62 1.62 11.08
C ASP A 33 -27.39 0.45 10.14
N GLY A 34 -26.20 -0.13 10.21
CA GLY A 34 -25.77 -1.19 9.30
C GLY A 34 -26.57 -2.49 9.46
N GLU A 35 -27.11 -2.79 10.66
CA GLU A 35 -27.91 -3.99 10.90
C GLU A 35 -29.25 -3.93 10.15
N ASN A 36 -29.84 -2.75 10.06
CA ASN A 36 -31.14 -2.54 9.41
C ASN A 36 -31.02 -1.96 7.99
N GLY A 37 -29.80 -1.68 7.50
CA GLY A 37 -29.57 -1.10 6.20
C GLY A 37 -30.10 0.35 6.07
N ILE A 38 -30.10 1.12 7.16
CA ILE A 38 -30.69 2.44 7.22
C ILE A 38 -29.60 3.51 7.25
N MET A 39 -29.75 4.55 6.41
CA MET A 39 -28.93 5.74 6.46
C MET A 39 -29.81 6.99 6.59
N GLU A 40 -29.41 7.91 7.48
CA GLU A 40 -30.07 9.19 7.69
C GLU A 40 -29.07 10.32 7.38
N PHE A 41 -29.47 11.23 6.50
CA PHE A 41 -28.66 12.35 6.04
C PHE A 41 -29.26 13.65 6.56
N THR A 42 -28.47 14.49 7.24
CA THR A 42 -28.88 15.81 7.70
C THR A 42 -28.30 16.89 6.78
N LYS A 43 -29.18 17.70 6.18
CA LYS A 43 -28.83 18.89 5.36
C LYS A 43 -29.57 20.10 5.87
N ASN A 44 -28.85 21.20 6.13
CA ASN A 44 -29.43 22.43 6.67
C ASN A 44 -30.33 22.18 7.91
N GLY A 45 -29.88 21.28 8.80
CA GLY A 45 -30.62 20.90 10.00
C GLY A 45 -31.86 20.02 9.75
N VAL A 46 -32.14 19.59 8.52
CA VAL A 46 -33.27 18.72 8.18
C VAL A 46 -32.74 17.31 7.88
N ALA A 47 -33.22 16.34 8.65
CA ALA A 47 -32.91 14.94 8.47
C ALA A 47 -33.83 14.27 7.43
N ALA A 48 -33.24 13.43 6.58
CA ALA A 48 -33.94 12.58 5.64
C ALA A 48 -33.39 11.15 5.72
N LYS A 49 -34.27 10.16 5.85
CA LYS A 49 -33.95 8.77 6.15
C LYS A 49 -34.34 7.85 5.00
N GLY A 50 -33.45 6.91 4.64
CA GLY A 50 -33.71 5.88 3.65
C GLY A 50 -33.25 4.50 4.09
N THR A 51 -33.87 3.48 3.52
CA THR A 51 -33.39 2.09 3.57
C THR A 51 -32.61 1.80 2.31
N TYR A 52 -31.42 1.22 2.46
CA TYR A 52 -30.47 1.02 1.38
C TYR A 52 -30.09 -0.45 1.22
N GLU A 53 -29.94 -0.86 -0.02
CA GLU A 53 -29.47 -2.18 -0.39
C GLU A 53 -28.08 -2.08 -1.03
N TYR A 54 -27.18 -2.96 -0.62
CA TYR A 54 -25.84 -3.07 -1.20
C TYR A 54 -25.90 -3.57 -2.66
N LYS A 55 -25.20 -2.89 -3.57
CA LYS A 55 -25.20 -3.16 -5.03
C LYS A 55 -23.85 -3.62 -5.57
N GLY A 56 -22.88 -3.86 -4.72
CA GLY A 56 -21.56 -4.24 -5.14
C GLY A 56 -20.54 -3.14 -4.92
N TYR A 57 -19.37 -3.30 -5.50
CA TYR A 57 -18.25 -2.36 -5.38
C TYR A 57 -17.53 -2.20 -6.69
N GLN A 58 -16.71 -1.14 -6.78
CA GLN A 58 -15.78 -0.90 -7.88
C GLN A 58 -14.41 -0.51 -7.32
N ILE A 59 -13.35 -1.05 -7.93
CA ILE A 59 -11.97 -0.68 -7.64
C ILE A 59 -11.56 0.41 -8.61
N TYR A 60 -10.90 1.44 -8.10
CA TYR A 60 -10.34 2.55 -8.86
C TYR A 60 -8.82 2.52 -8.76
N ASP A 61 -8.16 2.64 -9.89
CA ASP A 61 -6.72 2.85 -9.98
C ASP A 61 -6.48 4.36 -10.19
N TYR A 62 -5.81 5.01 -9.27
CA TYR A 62 -5.52 6.44 -9.34
C TYR A 62 -4.21 6.71 -10.11
N GLU A 63 -4.08 7.90 -10.69
CA GLU A 63 -2.84 8.32 -11.38
C GLU A 63 -1.61 8.32 -10.46
N SER A 64 -1.80 8.46 -9.16
CA SER A 64 -0.76 8.33 -8.14
C SER A 64 -0.19 6.92 -7.99
N GLY A 65 -0.80 5.90 -8.63
CA GLY A 65 -0.50 4.49 -8.45
C GLY A 65 -1.18 3.84 -7.25
N SER A 66 -1.89 4.62 -6.42
CA SER A 66 -2.70 4.09 -5.33
C SER A 66 -4.03 3.52 -5.84
N ARG A 67 -4.66 2.71 -5.03
CA ARG A 67 -5.96 2.09 -5.32
C ARG A 67 -6.96 2.41 -4.23
N GLY A 68 -8.21 2.60 -4.65
CA GLY A 68 -9.32 2.73 -3.75
C GLY A 68 -10.47 1.82 -4.14
N VAL A 69 -11.35 1.55 -3.21
CA VAL A 69 -12.60 0.85 -3.45
C VAL A 69 -13.77 1.75 -3.09
N ARG A 70 -14.85 1.64 -3.84
CA ARG A 70 -16.11 2.27 -3.50
C ARG A 70 -17.21 1.22 -3.46
N TYR A 71 -17.91 1.17 -2.34
CA TYR A 71 -19.05 0.30 -2.10
C TYR A 71 -20.34 1.04 -2.45
N PHE A 72 -21.23 0.40 -3.19
CA PHE A 72 -22.43 1.01 -3.76
C PHE A 72 -23.68 0.60 -3.00
N PHE A 73 -24.51 1.58 -2.64
CA PHE A 73 -25.78 1.38 -1.97
C PHE A 73 -26.88 2.16 -2.68
N GLU A 74 -28.01 1.51 -2.96
CA GLU A 74 -29.17 2.12 -3.59
C GLU A 74 -30.34 2.16 -2.63
N LYS A 75 -31.00 3.32 -2.53
CA LYS A 75 -32.20 3.48 -1.71
C LYS A 75 -33.35 2.66 -2.27
N THR A 76 -33.95 1.83 -1.41
CA THR A 76 -35.10 0.99 -1.74
C THR A 76 -36.40 1.52 -1.14
N ASP A 77 -36.33 2.29 -0.05
CA ASP A 77 -37.50 2.90 0.62
C ASP A 77 -37.06 4.12 1.46
N GLY A 78 -38.02 4.92 1.94
CA GLY A 78 -37.80 6.04 2.84
C GLY A 78 -38.15 7.41 2.24
N ASP A 79 -37.57 8.46 2.81
CA ASP A 79 -37.91 9.84 2.45
C ASP A 79 -37.41 10.22 1.05
N ASP A 80 -38.23 10.96 0.29
CA ASP A 80 -37.86 11.44 -1.04
C ASP A 80 -36.61 12.34 -1.02
N ALA A 81 -36.37 13.05 0.09
CA ALA A 81 -35.23 13.93 0.28
C ALA A 81 -33.92 13.16 0.61
N ALA A 82 -33.98 11.86 0.97
CA ALA A 82 -32.80 11.04 1.15
C ALA A 82 -32.20 10.67 -0.21
N PRO A 83 -30.85 10.73 -0.39
CA PRO A 83 -30.21 10.44 -1.66
C PRO A 83 -30.52 9.02 -2.15
N LYS A 84 -30.69 8.88 -3.47
CA LYS A 84 -31.01 7.59 -4.07
C LYS A 84 -29.79 6.68 -4.15
N TYR A 85 -28.64 7.22 -4.44
CA TYR A 85 -27.38 6.50 -4.61
C TYR A 85 -26.38 6.99 -3.59
N VAL A 86 -25.67 6.04 -2.97
CA VAL A 86 -24.59 6.32 -2.02
C VAL A 86 -23.39 5.46 -2.40
N GLN A 87 -22.21 6.09 -2.42
CA GLN A 87 -20.93 5.40 -2.53
C GLN A 87 -20.14 5.66 -1.26
N PHE A 88 -19.54 4.61 -0.74
CA PHE A 88 -18.74 4.65 0.47
C PHE A 88 -17.32 4.20 0.15
N SER A 89 -16.32 4.93 0.61
CA SER A 89 -14.90 4.61 0.43
C SER A 89 -14.14 4.79 1.76
N ASP A 90 -13.25 3.83 2.05
CA ASP A 90 -12.39 3.80 3.22
C ASP A 90 -10.88 3.86 2.86
N HIS A 91 -10.53 4.47 1.73
CA HIS A 91 -9.17 4.64 1.21
C HIS A 91 -8.45 3.38 0.72
N GLY A 92 -8.84 2.19 1.16
CA GLY A 92 -8.17 0.95 0.84
C GLY A 92 -8.98 0.00 -0.03
N ILE A 93 -8.35 -1.08 -0.47
CA ILE A 93 -9.03 -2.21 -1.10
C ILE A 93 -9.52 -3.20 -0.03
N ALA A 94 -8.84 -3.27 1.10
CA ALA A 94 -9.26 -4.00 2.29
C ALA A 94 -9.82 -3.01 3.32
N PRO A 95 -10.84 -3.41 4.11
CA PRO A 95 -11.33 -2.60 5.21
C PRO A 95 -10.17 -2.31 6.16
N GLY A 96 -9.72 -1.07 6.16
CA GLY A 96 -8.71 -0.58 7.09
C GLY A 96 -9.37 0.08 8.29
N ALA A 97 -8.61 0.37 9.32
CA ALA A 97 -9.04 1.25 10.40
C ALA A 97 -8.91 2.71 9.93
N ALA A 98 -9.78 3.13 9.02
CA ALA A 98 -9.81 4.53 8.60
C ALA A 98 -10.42 5.37 9.73
N GLU A 99 -9.75 6.44 10.09
CA GLU A 99 -10.27 7.39 11.08
C GLU A 99 -11.33 8.30 10.49
N HIS A 100 -11.44 8.34 9.15
CA HIS A 100 -12.49 9.04 8.43
C HIS A 100 -12.94 8.28 7.18
N PHE A 101 -14.07 8.69 6.61
CA PHE A 101 -14.67 8.06 5.44
C PHE A 101 -15.02 9.09 4.37
N HIS A 102 -14.90 8.69 3.12
CA HIS A 102 -15.46 9.45 2.00
C HIS A 102 -16.81 8.87 1.61
N ILE A 103 -17.86 9.69 1.70
CA ILE A 103 -19.24 9.27 1.38
C ILE A 103 -19.80 10.21 0.31
N TYR A 104 -20.05 9.67 -0.86
CA TYR A 104 -20.65 10.36 -1.99
C TYR A 104 -22.13 10.02 -2.04
N ALA A 105 -23.00 11.02 -2.16
CA ALA A 105 -24.45 10.83 -2.14
C ALA A 105 -25.13 11.71 -3.19
N GLY A 106 -26.05 11.12 -3.96
CA GLY A 106 -26.75 11.82 -5.05
C GLY A 106 -27.99 11.09 -5.55
N ASN A 107 -28.62 11.64 -6.60
CA ASN A 107 -29.89 11.12 -7.11
C ASN A 107 -29.83 10.64 -8.55
N ASP A 108 -28.77 10.91 -9.30
CA ASP A 108 -28.71 10.63 -10.74
C ASP A 108 -28.28 9.18 -11.03
N SER A 109 -27.05 8.81 -10.72
CA SER A 109 -26.52 7.45 -10.90
C SER A 109 -25.24 7.25 -10.08
N PHE A 110 -24.74 6.00 -9.99
CA PHE A 110 -23.42 5.74 -9.43
C PHE A 110 -22.30 6.34 -10.29
N ASP A 111 -22.42 6.30 -11.62
CA ASP A 111 -21.42 6.84 -12.52
C ASP A 111 -21.28 8.36 -12.36
N ALA A 112 -22.38 9.08 -12.20
CA ALA A 112 -22.36 10.52 -11.94
C ALA A 112 -21.62 10.88 -10.65
N LEU A 113 -21.72 10.05 -9.60
CA LEU A 113 -20.97 10.23 -8.36
C LEU A 113 -19.46 9.92 -8.51
N SER A 114 -19.09 9.14 -9.51
CA SER A 114 -17.69 8.80 -9.79
C SER A 114 -16.97 9.86 -10.63
N GLU A 115 -17.70 10.60 -11.48
CA GLU A 115 -17.17 11.67 -12.33
C GLU A 115 -16.86 12.95 -11.54
N GLU A 116 -17.47 13.16 -10.37
CA GLU A 116 -17.22 14.33 -9.51
C GLU A 116 -15.95 14.17 -8.64
N MET A 117 -14.89 13.59 -9.19
CA MET A 117 -13.66 13.26 -8.46
C MET A 117 -12.83 14.46 -7.96
N GLU A 118 -13.19 15.70 -8.29
CA GLU A 118 -12.59 16.91 -7.71
C GLU A 118 -13.02 17.14 -6.25
N ASN A 119 -14.06 16.42 -5.79
CA ASN A 119 -14.64 16.55 -4.47
C ASN A 119 -14.63 15.21 -3.74
N CYS A 120 -14.05 15.17 -2.55
CA CYS A 120 -13.99 14.01 -1.67
C CYS A 120 -14.71 14.30 -0.35
N PRO A 121 -16.07 14.27 -0.30
CA PRO A 121 -16.81 14.57 0.92
C PRO A 121 -16.38 13.67 2.07
N THR A 122 -15.75 14.26 3.07
CA THR A 122 -15.06 13.57 4.16
C THR A 122 -15.84 13.69 5.46
N TYR A 123 -16.05 12.58 6.14
CA TYR A 123 -16.83 12.48 7.36
C TYR A 123 -16.02 11.77 8.45
N TYR A 124 -15.95 12.38 9.61
CA TYR A 124 -15.32 11.86 10.81
C TYR A 124 -16.36 11.28 11.76
N PRO A 125 -16.02 10.28 12.58
CA PRO A 125 -16.87 9.84 13.70
C PRO A 125 -17.31 11.02 14.57
N ALA A 126 -18.57 11.01 15.01
CA ALA A 126 -19.17 12.16 15.72
C ALA A 126 -18.55 12.43 17.10
N GLU A 127 -17.88 11.45 17.67
CA GLU A 127 -17.16 11.51 18.93
C GLU A 127 -15.74 12.10 18.82
N MET A 128 -15.18 12.19 17.63
CA MET A 128 -13.83 12.74 17.42
C MET A 128 -13.78 14.23 17.75
N THR A 129 -12.76 14.60 18.48
CA THR A 129 -12.48 16.01 18.81
C THR A 129 -11.80 16.72 17.65
N GLY A 130 -11.88 18.06 17.63
CA GLY A 130 -11.17 18.84 16.61
C GLY A 130 -9.64 18.74 16.70
N GLU A 131 -9.08 18.21 17.79
CA GLU A 131 -7.64 17.93 17.94
C GLU A 131 -7.29 16.61 17.25
N GLU A 132 -8.05 15.55 17.49
CA GLU A 132 -7.91 14.25 16.80
C GLU A 132 -8.09 14.39 15.29
N ILE A 133 -9.12 15.12 14.83
CA ILE A 133 -9.29 15.42 13.39
C ILE A 133 -8.09 16.17 12.80
N ARG A 134 -7.50 17.09 13.58
CA ARG A 134 -6.32 17.83 13.12
C ARG A 134 -5.08 16.94 13.04
N GLU A 135 -4.92 16.01 13.96
CA GLU A 135 -3.83 15.01 13.96
C GLU A 135 -4.00 14.06 12.76
N ASP A 136 -5.18 13.48 12.55
CA ASP A 136 -5.49 12.66 11.37
C ASP A 136 -5.17 13.40 10.06
N MET A 137 -5.62 14.65 9.91
CA MET A 137 -5.31 15.46 8.73
C MET A 137 -3.82 15.73 8.53
N LEU A 138 -2.99 15.64 9.57
CA LEU A 138 -1.54 15.83 9.49
C LEU A 138 -0.82 14.51 9.23
N GLU A 139 -1.29 13.41 9.82
CA GLU A 139 -0.70 12.07 9.70
C GLU A 139 -0.83 11.52 8.28
N HIS A 140 -1.94 11.76 7.58
CA HIS A 140 -2.14 11.31 6.20
C HIS A 140 -1.17 11.88 5.15
N GLU A 141 -0.32 12.85 5.55
CA GLU A 141 0.75 13.39 4.69
C GLU A 141 2.16 13.08 5.19
N GLU A 142 2.31 12.49 6.37
CA GLU A 142 3.56 11.85 6.67
C GLU A 142 3.69 10.67 5.70
N LYS A 143 4.65 10.75 4.78
CA LYS A 143 5.02 9.59 3.98
C LYS A 143 5.29 8.49 4.98
N GLU A 144 4.40 7.53 5.08
CA GLU A 144 4.65 6.33 5.85
C GLU A 144 5.85 5.66 5.19
N TYR A 145 7.02 5.90 5.77
CA TYR A 145 8.24 5.28 5.29
C TYR A 145 8.14 3.80 5.62
N ASP A 146 8.27 2.98 4.60
CA ASP A 146 8.38 1.55 4.78
C ASP A 146 9.64 1.27 5.64
N GLU A 147 9.50 0.44 6.67
CA GLU A 147 10.58 0.13 7.60
C GLU A 147 11.67 -0.74 7.00
N HIS A 148 11.42 -1.41 5.86
CA HIS A 148 12.31 -2.40 5.24
C HIS A 148 13.43 -1.77 4.41
N VAL A 149 14.05 -0.73 4.95
CA VAL A 149 15.09 0.06 4.26
C VAL A 149 16.30 -0.78 3.82
N TRP A 150 16.58 -1.88 4.52
CA TRP A 150 17.70 -2.78 4.21
C TRP A 150 17.50 -3.61 2.96
N LEU A 151 16.28 -3.72 2.41
CA LEU A 151 16.00 -4.46 1.17
C LEU A 151 16.33 -3.67 -0.11
N SER A 152 16.82 -2.45 0.04
CA SER A 152 17.46 -1.65 -1.00
C SER A 152 18.98 -1.75 -0.87
N LEU A 153 19.66 -2.14 -1.92
CA LEU A 153 21.14 -2.17 -1.94
C LEU A 153 21.71 -0.75 -1.79
N LYS A 154 21.09 0.25 -2.40
CA LYS A 154 21.49 1.67 -2.28
C LYS A 154 21.38 2.18 -0.85
N ASN A 155 20.27 1.85 -0.16
CA ASN A 155 20.11 2.18 1.25
C ASN A 155 21.11 1.41 2.14
N ALA A 156 21.38 0.15 1.82
CA ALA A 156 22.33 -0.68 2.55
C ALA A 156 23.76 -0.09 2.49
N GLU A 157 24.19 0.44 1.36
CA GLU A 157 25.47 1.15 1.24
C GLU A 157 25.54 2.36 2.19
N ILE A 158 24.48 3.18 2.22
CA ILE A 158 24.40 4.36 3.11
C ILE A 158 24.41 3.92 4.58
N ILE A 159 23.68 2.88 4.93
CA ILE A 159 23.63 2.34 6.28
C ILE A 159 25.00 1.81 6.71
N CYS A 160 25.68 1.06 5.85
CA CYS A 160 27.02 0.54 6.13
C CYS A 160 28.02 1.66 6.36
N GLN A 161 28.00 2.73 5.54
CA GLN A 161 28.85 3.89 5.73
C GLN A 161 28.57 4.57 7.06
N SER A 162 27.31 4.80 7.40
CA SER A 162 26.90 5.44 8.65
C SER A 162 27.34 4.63 9.88
N ILE A 163 27.27 3.29 9.81
CA ILE A 163 27.76 2.40 10.85
C ILE A 163 29.29 2.54 11.03
N ALA A 164 30.04 2.55 9.93
CA ALA A 164 31.50 2.68 9.97
C ALA A 164 31.95 4.03 10.54
N ASP A 165 31.28 5.12 10.16
CA ASP A 165 31.53 6.46 10.67
C ASP A 165 31.29 6.51 12.19
N THR A 166 30.16 5.96 12.65
CA THR A 166 29.81 5.89 14.09
C THR A 166 30.81 5.06 14.86
N LEU A 167 31.24 3.91 14.32
CA LEU A 167 32.27 3.08 14.95
C LEU A 167 33.59 3.82 15.04
N GLY A 168 33.99 4.57 14.02
CA GLY A 168 35.19 5.40 14.00
C GLY A 168 35.17 6.54 15.02
N GLU A 169 33.99 7.05 15.40
CA GLU A 169 33.80 8.03 16.48
C GLU A 169 33.92 7.38 17.87
N ILE A 170 33.34 6.19 18.05
CA ILE A 170 33.31 5.46 19.34
C ILE A 170 34.68 4.83 19.63
N ASP A 171 35.35 4.32 18.60
CA ASP A 171 36.66 3.65 18.67
C ASP A 171 37.65 4.24 17.65
N PRO A 172 38.21 5.44 17.94
CA PRO A 172 39.08 6.14 17.01
C PRO A 172 40.40 5.41 16.68
N GLU A 173 40.84 4.49 17.56
CA GLU A 173 42.09 3.74 17.36
C GLU A 173 41.95 2.74 16.19
N ASN A 174 40.77 2.28 15.88
CA ASN A 174 40.47 1.32 14.81
C ASN A 174 39.76 1.98 13.60
N LYS A 175 39.60 3.28 13.56
CA LYS A 175 38.89 4.02 12.53
C LYS A 175 39.29 3.62 11.09
N ASP A 176 40.61 3.61 10.81
CA ASP A 176 41.13 3.25 9.49
C ASP A 176 40.73 1.82 9.05
N THR A 177 40.59 0.92 10.03
CA THR A 177 40.13 -0.45 9.77
C THR A 177 38.64 -0.48 9.39
N TYR A 178 37.81 0.28 10.10
CA TYR A 178 36.38 0.40 9.78
C TYR A 178 36.17 1.02 8.41
N GLU A 179 36.92 2.10 8.09
CA GLU A 179 36.88 2.76 6.77
C GLU A 179 37.29 1.79 5.66
N ALA A 180 38.40 1.06 5.82
CA ALA A 180 38.85 0.10 4.82
C ALA A 180 37.83 -1.04 4.59
N ASN A 181 37.23 -1.57 5.66
CA ASN A 181 36.28 -2.62 5.58
C ASN A 181 34.97 -2.18 4.90
N VAL A 182 34.46 -0.99 5.24
CA VAL A 182 33.21 -0.49 4.65
C VAL A 182 33.39 -0.17 3.17
N VAL A 183 34.52 0.41 2.76
CA VAL A 183 34.78 0.66 1.34
C VAL A 183 34.78 -0.63 0.54
N ALA A 184 35.46 -1.68 1.02
CA ALA A 184 35.49 -2.97 0.34
C ALA A 184 34.09 -3.59 0.25
N TYR A 185 33.29 -3.51 1.31
CA TYR A 185 31.96 -4.08 1.32
C TYR A 185 30.96 -3.30 0.44
N ILE A 186 31.05 -1.97 0.40
CA ILE A 186 30.25 -1.13 -0.51
C ILE A 186 30.60 -1.44 -1.97
N GLU A 187 31.87 -1.70 -2.30
CA GLU A 187 32.25 -2.12 -3.67
C GLU A 187 31.56 -3.45 -4.06
N GLU A 188 31.43 -4.39 -3.14
CA GLU A 188 30.71 -5.65 -3.37
C GLU A 188 29.20 -5.39 -3.57
N LEU A 189 28.57 -4.58 -2.72
CA LEU A 189 27.14 -4.22 -2.82
C LEU A 189 26.85 -3.47 -4.13
N ALA A 190 27.67 -2.50 -4.51
CA ALA A 190 27.53 -1.79 -5.77
C ALA A 190 27.64 -2.72 -6.99
N GLY A 191 28.52 -3.73 -6.93
CA GLY A 191 28.60 -4.76 -7.96
C GLY A 191 27.32 -5.60 -8.08
N LEU A 192 26.64 -5.84 -6.96
CA LEU A 192 25.36 -6.54 -6.93
C LEU A 192 24.20 -5.64 -7.40
N ASP A 193 24.20 -4.34 -7.01
CA ASP A 193 23.24 -3.33 -7.46
C ASP A 193 23.22 -3.24 -9.00
N VAL A 194 24.38 -3.20 -9.64
CA VAL A 194 24.49 -3.23 -11.10
C VAL A 194 23.85 -4.51 -11.68
N GLN A 195 24.01 -5.66 -11.05
CA GLN A 195 23.40 -6.90 -11.55
C GLN A 195 21.86 -6.89 -11.42
N TYR A 196 21.30 -6.28 -10.36
CA TYR A 196 19.88 -6.06 -10.23
C TYR A 196 19.37 -5.15 -11.36
N GLN A 197 20.04 -4.01 -11.58
CA GLN A 197 19.67 -3.08 -12.64
C GLN A 197 19.72 -3.74 -14.02
N ASP A 198 20.81 -4.43 -14.35
CA ASP A 198 20.97 -5.16 -15.62
C ASP A 198 19.88 -6.23 -15.80
N THR A 199 19.53 -6.93 -14.71
CA THR A 199 18.48 -7.95 -14.72
C THR A 199 17.14 -7.32 -15.06
N VAL A 200 16.80 -6.20 -14.41
CA VAL A 200 15.56 -5.50 -14.68
C VAL A 200 15.58 -4.89 -16.09
N ASP A 201 16.66 -4.23 -16.50
CA ASP A 201 16.75 -3.58 -17.81
C ASP A 201 16.54 -4.55 -18.98
N THR A 202 17.07 -5.75 -18.86
CA THR A 202 17.00 -6.80 -19.91
C THR A 202 15.76 -7.70 -19.79
N ALA A 203 15.00 -7.61 -18.71
CA ALA A 203 13.84 -8.44 -18.45
C ALA A 203 12.69 -8.20 -19.45
N SER A 204 11.99 -9.26 -19.79
CA SER A 204 10.82 -9.22 -20.67
C SER A 204 9.58 -8.62 -19.95
N ARG A 205 9.55 -8.67 -18.62
CA ARG A 205 8.49 -8.14 -17.77
C ARG A 205 9.06 -7.17 -16.75
N LYS A 206 8.22 -6.22 -16.30
CA LYS A 206 8.59 -5.21 -15.30
C LYS A 206 7.64 -5.25 -14.10
N THR A 207 6.90 -6.35 -13.92
CA THR A 207 5.90 -6.48 -12.88
C THR A 207 6.11 -7.77 -12.11
N VAL A 208 6.09 -7.68 -10.80
CA VAL A 208 6.10 -8.80 -9.86
C VAL A 208 4.77 -8.88 -9.10
N LEU A 209 4.41 -10.08 -8.63
CA LEU A 209 3.19 -10.26 -7.84
C LEU A 209 3.48 -11.14 -6.62
N PHE A 210 3.15 -10.61 -5.44
CA PHE A 210 3.31 -11.30 -4.17
C PHE A 210 1.96 -11.83 -3.68
N GLY A 211 1.85 -13.13 -3.55
CA GLY A 211 0.75 -13.80 -2.83
C GLY A 211 1.03 -13.81 -1.32
N ASP A 212 1.54 -12.72 -0.78
CA ASP A 212 2.01 -12.58 0.59
C ASP A 212 2.11 -11.10 0.97
N ARG A 213 2.76 -10.77 2.10
CA ARG A 213 3.21 -9.44 2.50
C ARG A 213 4.26 -8.91 1.53
N PHE A 214 4.39 -7.59 1.49
CA PHE A 214 5.29 -6.94 0.55
C PHE A 214 6.29 -6.00 1.24
N PRO A 215 7.43 -6.51 1.72
CA PRO A 215 8.48 -5.69 2.33
C PRO A 215 9.48 -5.09 1.32
N PHE A 216 9.34 -5.34 0.02
CA PHE A 216 10.33 -5.00 -1.00
C PHE A 216 10.09 -3.64 -1.67
N ARG A 217 9.42 -2.69 -0.98
CA ARG A 217 9.05 -1.38 -1.52
C ARG A 217 10.24 -0.63 -2.11
N TYR A 218 11.31 -0.48 -1.34
CA TYR A 218 12.50 0.24 -1.80
C TYR A 218 13.21 -0.46 -2.95
N MET A 219 13.27 -1.79 -2.95
CA MET A 219 13.86 -2.55 -4.05
C MET A 219 13.11 -2.31 -5.38
N VAL A 220 11.79 -2.38 -5.38
CA VAL A 220 11.01 -2.15 -6.62
C VAL A 220 11.11 -0.69 -7.09
N ASP A 221 11.15 0.27 -6.17
CA ASP A 221 11.33 1.68 -6.49
C ASP A 221 12.74 1.95 -7.06
N ASP A 222 13.79 1.32 -6.51
CA ASP A 222 15.17 1.46 -6.96
C ASP A 222 15.38 1.06 -8.42
N TYR A 223 14.68 0.02 -8.87
CA TYR A 223 14.84 -0.56 -10.21
C TYR A 223 13.66 -0.30 -11.15
N GLY A 224 12.66 0.48 -10.72
CA GLY A 224 11.51 0.84 -11.54
C GLY A 224 10.58 -0.33 -11.88
N LEU A 225 10.40 -1.25 -10.94
CA LEU A 225 9.47 -2.37 -11.07
C LEU A 225 8.06 -1.99 -10.61
N ASN A 226 7.06 -2.50 -11.31
CA ASN A 226 5.69 -2.52 -10.82
C ASN A 226 5.44 -3.72 -9.93
N TYR A 227 4.50 -3.60 -8.99
CA TYR A 227 4.15 -4.72 -8.14
C TYR A 227 2.65 -4.80 -7.82
N TYR A 228 2.23 -6.01 -7.47
CA TYR A 228 0.95 -6.32 -6.83
C TYR A 228 1.23 -7.18 -5.61
N ALA A 229 0.48 -7.01 -4.53
CA ALA A 229 0.67 -7.81 -3.32
C ALA A 229 -0.65 -8.08 -2.60
N ALA A 230 -0.69 -9.16 -1.82
CA ALA A 230 -1.86 -9.47 -1.01
C ALA A 230 -1.98 -8.51 0.18
N PHE A 231 -0.86 -8.06 0.74
CA PHE A 231 -0.80 -7.12 1.85
C PHE A 231 0.31 -6.10 1.63
N ALA A 232 0.10 -4.87 2.09
CA ALA A 232 1.13 -3.83 2.13
C ALA A 232 2.07 -4.05 3.32
N GLY A 233 3.38 -3.84 3.10
CA GLY A 233 4.40 -3.87 4.16
C GLY A 233 4.36 -5.11 5.04
N CYS A 234 4.50 -4.91 6.35
CA CYS A 234 4.43 -5.94 7.41
C CYS A 234 3.04 -6.09 8.02
N SER A 235 1.96 -5.98 7.25
CA SER A 235 0.61 -6.18 7.77
C SER A 235 0.52 -7.39 8.70
N ALA A 236 -0.17 -7.22 9.82
CA ALA A 236 -0.45 -8.31 10.77
C ALA A 236 -1.53 -9.29 10.24
N GLU A 237 -2.16 -8.97 9.12
CA GLU A 237 -3.17 -9.82 8.50
C GLU A 237 -2.57 -11.12 7.99
N SER A 238 -3.25 -12.22 8.24
CA SER A 238 -2.83 -13.57 7.84
C SER A 238 -3.76 -14.19 6.79
N GLU A 239 -4.89 -13.56 6.49
CA GLU A 239 -5.90 -14.05 5.55
C GLU A 239 -6.29 -12.92 4.59
N ALA A 240 -6.05 -13.13 3.29
CA ALA A 240 -6.50 -12.20 2.26
C ALA A 240 -8.00 -12.37 1.98
N SER A 241 -8.68 -11.26 1.69
CA SER A 241 -10.08 -11.29 1.30
C SER A 241 -10.28 -12.07 -0.02
N PHE A 242 -11.49 -12.58 -0.24
CA PHE A 242 -11.82 -13.23 -1.51
C PHE A 242 -11.63 -12.29 -2.70
N GLU A 243 -11.93 -11.02 -2.52
CA GLU A 243 -11.77 -9.96 -3.51
C GLU A 243 -10.30 -9.78 -3.87
N THR A 244 -9.42 -9.69 -2.88
CA THR A 244 -7.96 -9.58 -3.06
C THR A 244 -7.43 -10.78 -3.85
N ILE A 245 -7.82 -11.99 -3.47
CA ILE A 245 -7.41 -13.22 -4.18
C ILE A 245 -7.91 -13.20 -5.62
N SER A 246 -9.19 -12.86 -5.86
CA SER A 246 -9.77 -12.78 -7.19
C SER A 246 -9.09 -11.73 -8.07
N PHE A 247 -8.76 -10.57 -7.49
CA PHE A 247 -8.03 -9.51 -8.17
C PHE A 247 -6.61 -9.94 -8.57
N LEU A 248 -5.85 -10.50 -7.62
CA LEU A 248 -4.49 -10.96 -7.90
C LEU A 248 -4.46 -12.10 -8.92
N THR A 249 -5.42 -13.04 -8.83
CA THR A 249 -5.61 -14.09 -9.84
C THR A 249 -5.79 -13.51 -11.24
N LYS A 250 -6.65 -12.51 -11.40
CA LYS A 250 -6.84 -11.83 -12.69
C LYS A 250 -5.57 -11.16 -13.17
N LYS A 251 -4.79 -10.54 -12.27
CA LYS A 251 -3.52 -9.88 -12.64
C LYS A 251 -2.48 -10.88 -13.08
N VAL A 252 -2.38 -12.05 -12.47
CA VAL A 252 -1.52 -13.14 -12.94
C VAL A 252 -1.88 -13.52 -14.37
N ASP A 253 -3.18 -13.74 -14.65
CA ASP A 253 -3.65 -14.14 -15.98
C ASP A 253 -3.49 -13.01 -17.03
N GLU A 254 -3.87 -11.78 -16.71
CA GLU A 254 -3.77 -10.62 -17.60
C GLU A 254 -2.33 -10.32 -18.02
N LEU A 255 -1.41 -10.38 -17.07
CA LEU A 255 0.01 -10.07 -17.28
C LEU A 255 0.83 -11.31 -17.67
N GLN A 256 0.19 -12.49 -17.71
CA GLN A 256 0.83 -13.76 -17.99
C GLN A 256 2.09 -13.98 -17.13
N LEU A 257 1.95 -13.77 -15.81
CA LEU A 257 3.07 -13.89 -14.89
C LEU A 257 3.46 -15.37 -14.73
N PRO A 258 4.76 -15.70 -14.84
CA PRO A 258 5.23 -17.09 -14.75
C PRO A 258 5.25 -17.60 -13.32
N CYS A 259 5.26 -16.72 -12.35
CA CYS A 259 5.32 -17.09 -10.93
C CYS A 259 4.51 -16.13 -10.04
N ILE A 260 4.29 -16.59 -8.80
CA ILE A 260 3.75 -15.84 -7.69
C ILE A 260 4.82 -15.82 -6.61
N LEU A 261 5.23 -14.64 -6.17
CA LEU A 261 6.24 -14.46 -5.15
C LEU A 261 5.63 -14.55 -3.74
N THR A 262 6.44 -15.03 -2.81
CA THR A 262 6.15 -15.06 -1.37
C THR A 262 7.36 -14.55 -0.58
N ILE A 263 7.20 -14.31 0.69
CA ILE A 263 8.34 -14.14 1.61
C ILE A 263 8.67 -15.45 2.30
N GLU A 264 9.77 -15.49 3.04
CA GLU A 264 10.17 -16.65 3.84
C GLU A 264 9.10 -17.05 4.86
N GLY A 265 8.93 -18.34 5.09
CA GLY A 265 7.94 -18.91 6.01
C GLY A 265 7.45 -20.29 5.58
N GLU A 266 6.70 -20.96 6.45
CA GLU A 266 6.24 -22.34 6.20
C GLU A 266 4.92 -22.44 5.42
N GLN A 267 4.15 -21.35 5.26
CA GLN A 267 2.79 -21.39 4.71
C GLN A 267 2.59 -20.34 3.62
N HIS A 268 2.45 -20.80 2.38
CA HIS A 268 2.17 -19.96 1.21
C HIS A 268 0.72 -20.11 0.72
N LYS A 269 -0.25 -20.25 1.64
CA LYS A 269 -1.66 -20.56 1.33
C LYS A 269 -2.31 -19.57 0.38
N ILE A 270 -1.96 -18.29 0.49
CA ILE A 270 -2.52 -17.23 -0.37
C ILE A 270 -1.99 -17.41 -1.78
N ALA A 271 -0.69 -17.56 -1.95
CA ALA A 271 -0.07 -17.82 -3.26
C ALA A 271 -0.60 -19.12 -3.91
N GLU A 272 -0.76 -20.18 -3.12
CA GLU A 272 -1.37 -21.44 -3.58
C GLU A 272 -2.82 -21.25 -4.01
N THR A 273 -3.59 -20.44 -3.27
CA THR A 273 -4.99 -20.15 -3.59
C THR A 273 -5.09 -19.30 -4.86
N ILE A 274 -4.24 -18.28 -5.02
CA ILE A 274 -4.17 -17.50 -6.26
C ILE A 274 -3.85 -18.41 -7.44
N LYS A 275 -2.78 -19.21 -7.35
CA LYS A 275 -2.38 -20.18 -8.39
C LYS A 275 -3.52 -21.13 -8.77
N ALA A 276 -4.20 -21.72 -7.79
CA ALA A 276 -5.29 -22.65 -8.01
C ALA A 276 -6.49 -22.04 -8.75
N ASN A 277 -6.63 -20.72 -8.73
CA ASN A 277 -7.71 -19.99 -9.39
C ASN A 277 -7.30 -19.33 -10.73
N THR A 278 -6.02 -19.38 -11.13
CA THR A 278 -5.57 -18.91 -12.45
C THR A 278 -6.03 -19.87 -13.57
N GLN A 279 -6.04 -19.38 -14.80
CA GLN A 279 -6.51 -20.17 -15.96
C GLN A 279 -5.65 -21.41 -16.21
N ASN A 280 -4.33 -21.29 -16.10
CA ASN A 280 -3.40 -22.36 -16.44
C ASN A 280 -2.92 -23.16 -15.23
N GLN A 281 -2.91 -22.56 -14.04
CA GLN A 281 -2.45 -23.15 -12.78
C GLN A 281 -0.99 -23.66 -12.82
N ASP A 282 -0.17 -23.13 -13.74
CA ASP A 282 1.19 -23.55 -14.00
C ASP A 282 2.27 -22.62 -13.41
N GLN A 283 1.86 -21.53 -12.74
CA GLN A 283 2.79 -20.61 -12.12
C GLN A 283 3.66 -21.29 -11.07
N GLU A 284 4.94 -20.92 -11.02
CA GLU A 284 5.79 -21.31 -9.92
C GLU A 284 5.53 -20.43 -8.70
N ILE A 285 5.63 -20.98 -7.50
CA ILE A 285 5.65 -20.21 -6.25
C ILE A 285 7.11 -20.09 -5.85
N LEU A 286 7.64 -18.86 -5.86
CA LEU A 286 9.03 -18.57 -5.56
C LEU A 286 9.13 -17.69 -4.32
N THR A 287 10.11 -17.93 -3.49
CA THR A 287 10.29 -17.21 -2.22
C THR A 287 11.45 -16.23 -2.33
N MET A 288 11.20 -14.99 -1.98
CA MET A 288 12.21 -13.96 -1.72
C MET A 288 12.38 -13.81 -0.20
N ASN A 289 13.60 -13.69 0.25
CA ASN A 289 13.93 -13.58 1.67
C ASN A 289 13.97 -12.12 2.10
N SER A 290 13.09 -11.74 3.02
CA SER A 290 13.03 -10.39 3.60
C SER A 290 14.01 -10.16 4.76
N MET A 291 14.71 -11.21 5.17
CA MET A 291 15.65 -11.22 6.31
C MET A 291 15.00 -10.94 7.67
N GLN A 292 13.68 -11.00 7.78
CA GLN A 292 12.97 -10.77 9.05
C GLN A 292 12.99 -11.99 9.97
N SER A 293 13.25 -13.18 9.44
CA SER A 293 13.23 -14.44 10.20
C SER A 293 14.56 -15.21 10.15
N VAL A 294 15.67 -14.52 9.85
CA VAL A 294 17.02 -15.14 9.87
C VAL A 294 17.38 -15.59 11.27
N THR A 295 17.71 -16.87 11.40
CA THR A 295 18.05 -17.51 12.66
C THR A 295 19.56 -17.58 12.87
N SER A 296 19.99 -17.87 14.13
CA SER A 296 21.39 -18.14 14.43
C SER A 296 21.92 -19.39 13.69
N GLU A 297 21.05 -20.33 13.35
CA GLU A 297 21.41 -21.53 12.56
C GLU A 297 21.69 -21.16 11.12
N ASP A 298 20.89 -20.27 10.52
CA ASP A 298 21.12 -19.78 9.15
C ASP A 298 22.48 -19.08 9.06
N VAL A 299 22.80 -18.24 10.03
CA VAL A 299 24.11 -17.55 10.10
C VAL A 299 25.26 -18.55 10.24
N GLN A 300 25.13 -19.60 11.07
CA GLN A 300 26.14 -20.65 11.20
C GLN A 300 26.32 -21.44 9.90
N ASN A 301 25.26 -21.55 9.10
CA ASN A 301 25.28 -22.19 7.78
C ASN A 301 25.77 -21.27 6.66
N GLY A 302 26.18 -20.03 6.99
CA GLY A 302 26.79 -19.09 6.05
C GLY A 302 25.88 -18.01 5.51
N ALA A 303 24.62 -17.94 5.97
CA ALA A 303 23.72 -16.85 5.57
C ALA A 303 24.27 -15.51 6.04
N ASN A 304 24.30 -14.56 5.14
CA ASN A 304 24.66 -13.16 5.38
C ASN A 304 23.88 -12.28 4.41
N TYR A 305 23.92 -10.97 4.64
CA TYR A 305 23.16 -10.01 3.84
C TYR A 305 23.42 -10.16 2.33
N PHE A 306 24.70 -10.21 1.94
CA PHE A 306 25.10 -10.30 0.54
C PHE A 306 24.60 -11.55 -0.13
N SER A 307 24.81 -12.74 0.50
CA SER A 307 24.36 -14.02 -0.05
C SER A 307 22.84 -14.10 -0.20
N ILE A 308 22.08 -13.55 0.76
CA ILE A 308 20.61 -13.51 0.69
C ILE A 308 20.16 -12.60 -0.46
N MET A 309 20.78 -11.45 -0.64
CA MET A 309 20.45 -10.56 -1.76
C MET A 309 20.83 -11.16 -3.11
N GLU A 310 21.92 -11.94 -3.22
CA GLU A 310 22.23 -12.73 -4.43
C GLU A 310 21.16 -13.79 -4.72
N GLU A 311 20.67 -14.47 -3.70
CA GLU A 311 19.57 -15.44 -3.85
C GLU A 311 18.28 -14.74 -4.30
N ASN A 312 17.94 -13.62 -3.70
CA ASN A 312 16.80 -12.79 -4.12
C ASN A 312 16.92 -12.33 -5.58
N LEU A 313 18.11 -11.94 -6.02
CA LEU A 313 18.37 -11.61 -7.42
C LEU A 313 18.08 -12.83 -8.36
N ASN A 314 18.46 -14.02 -7.95
CA ASN A 314 18.20 -15.23 -8.75
C ASN A 314 16.69 -15.52 -8.84
N VAL A 315 15.93 -15.30 -7.77
CA VAL A 315 14.47 -15.39 -7.78
C VAL A 315 13.87 -14.33 -8.70
N LEU A 316 14.35 -13.08 -8.60
CA LEU A 316 13.87 -11.98 -9.43
C LEU A 316 14.12 -12.25 -10.93
N LYS A 317 15.27 -12.82 -11.30
CA LYS A 317 15.57 -13.23 -12.69
C LYS A 317 14.54 -14.23 -13.23
N GLN A 318 14.09 -15.16 -12.40
CA GLN A 318 13.06 -16.14 -12.79
C GLN A 318 11.68 -15.47 -12.90
N ALA A 319 11.36 -14.55 -11.97
CA ALA A 319 10.07 -13.88 -11.94
C ALA A 319 9.85 -12.95 -13.14
N LEU A 320 10.91 -12.34 -13.66
CA LEU A 320 10.82 -11.34 -14.74
C LEU A 320 11.00 -11.94 -16.16
N ASN A 321 11.36 -13.20 -16.32
CA ASN A 321 11.58 -13.87 -17.59
C ASN A 321 10.72 -15.12 -17.76
#